data_52215da093aa142127f882ed41f6176b
#
_entry.id   52215da093aa142127f882ed41f6176b
#
_cell.length_a   1.000
_cell.length_b   1.000
_cell.length_c   1.000
_cell.angle_alpha   90.00
_cell.angle_beta   90.00
_cell.angle_gamma   90.00
#
_symmetry.space_group_name_H-M   'P 1'
#
loop_
_entity.id
_entity.type
_entity.pdbx_description
1 polymer ?
#
loop_
_entity_poly.entity_id
_entity_poly.type
_entity_poly.pdbx_seq_one_letter_code
_entity_poly.pdbx_strand_id
1 'polypeptide(L)'
;PVPASTGAESAVSVPSAAPATVSETVASEPVASGKMNDMTVREALRDAMAEEMRADDRVFVMGEEVAEYQGAYKVTQGLLAEFGAKRVIDTPITEQGFAGLGVGAAFGDLRPVIEFMTFNFAMQAIDQIINSAAKTLYMSGGQMGCPIVFRGPNGAASRVAAQHSQCYASWYAHCPGLKVVSPWSAADAKGLLKAAIRDPNPVIFLENEVMYGQSFEVPDDDDWVVPIGRANIVREGSDITITAFSIMVGRALEAADRLAEQGISAEVIDLRTIRPLDTDTIVQSVKKTSRLITCEEGFPFAGVGSEIAMQVMEKAFDWLDAPIARVTGKDVPMPYAANLEKLALPQVDDIVATAIASCEGFRGAS
;
A
#
# COMPACT_ATOMS: atom_id res chain seq x y z
N PRO A 1 34.88 -43.56 -29.46
CA PRO A 1 35.39 -42.33 -29.97
C PRO A 1 34.26 -41.57 -30.68
N VAL A 2 33.90 -40.41 -30.12
CA VAL A 2 32.92 -39.52 -30.71
C VAL A 2 33.71 -38.54 -31.60
N PRO A 3 33.32 -38.30 -32.86
CA PRO A 3 34.02 -37.35 -33.69
C PRO A 3 33.76 -35.91 -33.22
N ALA A 4 34.82 -35.10 -33.17
CA ALA A 4 34.76 -33.69 -32.88
C ALA A 4 34.06 -32.93 -34.04
N SER A 5 32.96 -32.22 -33.74
CA SER A 5 32.32 -31.31 -34.67
C SER A 5 33.01 -29.95 -34.60
N THR A 6 33.72 -29.56 -35.63
CA THR A 6 34.16 -28.20 -35.86
C THR A 6 32.98 -27.41 -36.47
N GLY A 7 32.20 -26.79 -35.66
CA GLY A 7 31.16 -25.81 -36.08
C GLY A 7 31.57 -24.43 -35.61
N ALA A 8 31.88 -23.54 -36.56
CA ALA A 8 32.06 -22.12 -36.26
C ALA A 8 30.76 -21.53 -35.80
N GLU A 9 30.67 -21.14 -34.53
CA GLU A 9 29.56 -20.33 -34.00
C GLU A 9 29.64 -18.93 -34.62
N SER A 10 28.71 -18.64 -35.50
CA SER A 10 28.44 -17.27 -35.90
C SER A 10 27.74 -16.55 -34.72
N ALA A 11 28.46 -15.65 -34.09
CA ALA A 11 27.90 -14.79 -33.04
C ALA A 11 26.72 -13.98 -33.62
N VAL A 12 25.50 -14.35 -33.21
CA VAL A 12 24.32 -13.54 -33.45
C VAL A 12 24.45 -12.31 -32.54
N SER A 13 24.74 -11.15 -33.15
CA SER A 13 24.73 -9.88 -32.45
C SER A 13 23.27 -9.57 -32.08
N VAL A 14 22.93 -9.73 -30.81
CA VAL A 14 21.68 -9.22 -30.24
C VAL A 14 21.80 -7.69 -30.22
N PRO A 15 20.89 -6.94 -30.86
CA PRO A 15 20.90 -5.49 -30.71
C PRO A 15 20.69 -5.16 -29.23
N SER A 16 21.63 -4.46 -28.62
CA SER A 16 21.44 -3.85 -27.32
C SER A 16 20.39 -2.76 -27.47
N ALA A 17 19.12 -3.11 -27.22
CA ALA A 17 18.13 -2.10 -26.95
C ALA A 17 18.50 -1.44 -25.62
N ALA A 18 18.94 -0.20 -25.68
CA ALA A 18 19.06 0.63 -24.48
C ALA A 18 17.73 0.55 -23.72
N PRO A 19 17.73 0.42 -22.39
CA PRO A 19 16.50 0.47 -21.64
C PRO A 19 15.80 1.77 -21.96
N ALA A 20 14.58 1.69 -22.53
CA ALA A 20 13.72 2.84 -22.64
C ALA A 20 13.47 3.30 -21.20
N THR A 21 14.12 4.38 -20.80
CA THR A 21 13.74 5.16 -19.64
C THR A 21 12.37 5.73 -19.95
N VAL A 22 11.31 4.99 -19.61
CA VAL A 22 9.99 5.56 -19.46
C VAL A 22 10.12 6.48 -18.25
N SER A 23 10.44 7.73 -18.49
CA SER A 23 10.21 8.81 -17.53
C SER A 23 8.69 8.91 -17.43
N GLU A 24 8.09 8.12 -16.54
CA GLU A 24 6.76 8.42 -16.05
C GLU A 24 6.90 9.79 -15.38
N THR A 25 6.42 10.83 -16.06
CA THR A 25 6.18 12.13 -15.43
C THR A 25 5.11 11.86 -14.37
N VAL A 26 5.56 11.65 -13.12
CA VAL A 26 4.65 11.48 -11.99
C VAL A 26 3.82 12.76 -11.93
N ALA A 27 2.51 12.61 -12.05
CA ALA A 27 1.58 13.74 -12.01
C ALA A 27 1.82 14.56 -10.73
N SER A 28 1.66 15.88 -10.83
CA SER A 28 1.72 16.75 -9.67
C SER A 28 0.60 16.38 -8.69
N GLU A 29 0.88 16.53 -7.40
CA GLU A 29 -0.13 16.31 -6.36
C GLU A 29 -1.32 17.26 -6.57
N PRO A 30 -2.57 16.77 -6.49
CA PRO A 30 -3.72 17.62 -6.64
C PRO A 30 -3.80 18.60 -5.46
N VAL A 31 -4.04 19.86 -5.75
CA VAL A 31 -4.29 20.88 -4.73
C VAL A 31 -5.79 20.88 -4.47
N ALA A 32 -6.19 20.55 -3.25
CA ALA A 32 -7.60 20.66 -2.85
C ALA A 32 -8.06 22.10 -2.98
N SER A 33 -8.88 22.38 -3.98
CA SER A 33 -9.49 23.67 -4.19
C SER A 33 -11.01 23.53 -4.06
N GLY A 34 -11.59 24.09 -3.03
CA GLY A 34 -13.04 24.09 -2.89
C GLY A 34 -13.56 23.63 -1.52
N LYS A 35 -14.79 23.14 -1.51
CA LYS A 35 -15.46 22.65 -0.31
C LYS A 35 -14.86 21.31 0.13
N MET A 36 -14.70 21.14 1.44
CA MET A 36 -14.33 19.88 2.07
C MET A 36 -15.59 19.26 2.69
N ASN A 37 -15.72 17.94 2.57
CA ASN A 37 -16.76 17.16 3.21
C ASN A 37 -16.13 16.24 4.25
N ASP A 38 -16.76 16.13 5.42
CA ASP A 38 -16.36 15.11 6.40
C ASP A 38 -16.90 13.74 5.96
N MET A 39 -16.02 12.76 5.81
CA MET A 39 -16.34 11.46 5.22
C MET A 39 -15.54 10.35 5.91
N THR A 40 -16.18 9.22 6.17
CA THR A 40 -15.48 8.04 6.67
C THR A 40 -14.65 7.38 5.57
N VAL A 41 -13.59 6.66 5.96
CA VAL A 41 -12.75 5.92 5.00
C VAL A 41 -13.59 4.96 4.13
N ARG A 42 -14.56 4.22 4.71
CA ARG A 42 -15.42 3.32 3.93
C ARG A 42 -16.33 4.05 2.95
N GLU A 43 -16.85 5.24 3.30
CA GLU A 43 -17.63 6.07 2.37
C GLU A 43 -16.76 6.59 1.24
N ALA A 44 -15.54 7.03 1.53
CA ALA A 44 -14.57 7.48 0.55
C ALA A 44 -14.21 6.38 -0.47
N LEU A 45 -13.99 5.15 0.01
CA LEU A 45 -13.74 3.99 -0.85
C LEU A 45 -14.95 3.63 -1.71
N ARG A 46 -16.17 3.64 -1.12
CA ARG A 46 -17.43 3.43 -1.84
C ARG A 46 -17.60 4.45 -2.96
N ASP A 47 -17.42 5.72 -2.63
CA ASP A 47 -17.63 6.82 -3.57
C ASP A 47 -16.58 6.79 -4.69
N ALA A 48 -15.32 6.45 -4.39
CA ALA A 48 -14.29 6.23 -5.41
C ALA A 48 -14.72 5.15 -6.42
N MET A 49 -15.21 4.00 -5.95
CA MET A 49 -15.71 2.94 -6.84
C MET A 49 -16.93 3.41 -7.63
N ALA A 50 -17.90 4.05 -7.00
CA ALA A 50 -19.11 4.54 -7.67
C ALA A 50 -18.78 5.56 -8.77
N GLU A 51 -17.92 6.52 -8.49
CA GLU A 51 -17.48 7.54 -9.46
C GLU A 51 -16.78 6.91 -10.66
N GLU A 52 -15.86 5.98 -10.45
CA GLU A 52 -15.17 5.28 -11.56
C GLU A 52 -16.12 4.35 -12.33
N MET A 53 -17.10 3.71 -11.67
CA MET A 53 -18.12 2.91 -12.34
C MET A 53 -19.08 3.75 -13.16
N ARG A 54 -19.36 5.00 -12.79
CA ARG A 54 -20.14 5.95 -13.60
C ARG A 54 -19.36 6.42 -14.82
N ALA A 55 -18.06 6.62 -14.67
CA ALA A 55 -17.17 7.13 -15.71
C ALA A 55 -16.78 6.09 -16.76
N ASP A 56 -16.67 4.81 -16.38
CA ASP A 56 -16.21 3.73 -17.28
C ASP A 56 -17.05 2.46 -17.08
N ASP A 57 -17.78 2.07 -18.12
CA ASP A 57 -18.64 0.88 -18.11
C ASP A 57 -17.88 -0.44 -17.98
N ARG A 58 -16.57 -0.44 -18.15
CA ARG A 58 -15.69 -1.60 -17.97
C ARG A 58 -15.39 -1.91 -16.51
N VAL A 59 -15.57 -0.92 -15.62
CA VAL A 59 -15.32 -1.08 -14.18
C VAL A 59 -16.46 -1.85 -13.54
N PHE A 60 -16.14 -2.91 -12.82
CA PHE A 60 -17.10 -3.69 -12.03
C PHE A 60 -16.48 -4.18 -10.73
N VAL A 61 -17.32 -4.46 -9.74
CA VAL A 61 -16.89 -4.94 -8.41
C VAL A 61 -17.31 -6.41 -8.27
N MET A 62 -16.41 -7.26 -7.81
CA MET A 62 -16.68 -8.67 -7.56
C MET A 62 -15.99 -9.14 -6.28
N GLY A 63 -16.66 -9.97 -5.52
CA GLY A 63 -16.13 -10.55 -4.28
C GLY A 63 -17.22 -11.22 -3.46
N GLU A 64 -16.86 -11.62 -2.24
CA GLU A 64 -17.78 -12.26 -1.32
C GLU A 64 -18.68 -11.22 -0.64
N GLU A 65 -20.01 -11.42 -0.70
CA GLU A 65 -21.00 -10.56 -0.02
C GLU A 65 -20.97 -9.08 -0.46
N VAL A 66 -20.37 -8.75 -1.59
CA VAL A 66 -20.22 -7.35 -2.05
C VAL A 66 -21.50 -6.75 -2.60
N ALA A 67 -22.44 -7.58 -3.09
CA ALA A 67 -23.68 -7.16 -3.74
C ALA A 67 -24.87 -7.11 -2.77
N GLU A 68 -25.51 -8.25 -2.50
CA GLU A 68 -26.75 -8.31 -1.72
C GLU A 68 -26.53 -7.88 -0.26
N TYR A 69 -25.44 -8.33 0.36
CA TYR A 69 -25.09 -7.95 1.73
C TYR A 69 -24.41 -6.58 1.83
N GLN A 70 -24.04 -5.98 0.70
CA GLN A 70 -23.40 -4.65 0.59
C GLN A 70 -22.02 -4.58 1.29
N GLY A 71 -21.28 -5.67 1.23
CA GLY A 71 -19.97 -5.84 1.85
C GLY A 71 -20.02 -6.14 3.36
N ALA A 72 -19.11 -6.96 3.84
CA ALA A 72 -18.99 -7.29 5.27
C ALA A 72 -18.79 -6.02 6.13
N TYR A 73 -18.08 -5.04 5.61
CA TYR A 73 -17.77 -3.76 6.27
C TYR A 73 -18.55 -2.58 5.68
N LYS A 74 -19.53 -2.84 4.79
CA LYS A 74 -20.37 -1.82 4.14
C LYS A 74 -19.61 -0.86 3.21
N VAL A 75 -18.48 -1.30 2.68
CA VAL A 75 -17.70 -0.51 1.72
C VAL A 75 -18.39 -0.47 0.34
N THR A 76 -19.21 -1.47 0.00
CA THR A 76 -19.95 -1.53 -1.27
C THR A 76 -21.43 -1.16 -1.13
N GLN A 77 -21.79 -0.48 -0.03
CA GLN A 77 -23.18 -0.12 0.26
C GLN A 77 -23.80 0.72 -0.87
N GLY A 78 -24.94 0.27 -1.38
CA GLY A 78 -25.71 0.96 -2.44
C GLY A 78 -25.26 0.68 -3.86
N LEU A 79 -24.05 0.11 -4.10
CA LEU A 79 -23.52 -0.11 -5.44
C LEU A 79 -24.41 -1.04 -6.27
N LEU A 80 -24.93 -2.14 -5.68
CA LEU A 80 -25.83 -3.05 -6.39
C LEU A 80 -27.10 -2.36 -6.88
N ALA A 81 -27.67 -1.49 -6.05
CA ALA A 81 -28.91 -0.76 -6.39
C ALA A 81 -28.67 0.24 -7.53
N GLU A 82 -27.49 0.85 -7.63
CA GLU A 82 -27.15 1.82 -8.67
C GLU A 82 -26.70 1.14 -9.97
N PHE A 83 -25.82 0.13 -9.91
CA PHE A 83 -25.14 -0.42 -11.09
C PHE A 83 -25.68 -1.78 -11.54
N GLY A 84 -26.50 -2.44 -10.71
CA GLY A 84 -27.11 -3.74 -11.01
C GLY A 84 -26.16 -4.93 -10.93
N ALA A 85 -26.74 -6.13 -10.96
CA ALA A 85 -26.05 -7.41 -10.73
C ALA A 85 -25.02 -7.81 -11.82
N LYS A 86 -24.96 -7.11 -12.93
CA LYS A 86 -23.91 -7.33 -13.94
C LYS A 86 -22.60 -6.66 -13.62
N ARG A 87 -22.64 -5.64 -12.75
CA ARG A 87 -21.47 -4.83 -12.38
C ARG A 87 -21.11 -4.89 -10.90
N VAL A 88 -21.99 -5.44 -10.06
CA VAL A 88 -21.71 -5.73 -8.65
C VAL A 88 -22.09 -7.18 -8.40
N ILE A 89 -21.09 -8.04 -8.22
CA ILE A 89 -21.23 -9.49 -8.38
C ILE A 89 -20.78 -10.20 -7.10
N ASP A 90 -21.74 -10.87 -6.44
CA ASP A 90 -21.43 -11.80 -5.37
C ASP A 90 -20.80 -13.08 -5.92
N THR A 91 -19.79 -13.58 -5.24
CA THR A 91 -19.12 -14.85 -5.56
C THR A 91 -19.27 -15.85 -4.43
N PRO A 92 -19.18 -17.17 -4.70
CA PRO A 92 -18.90 -18.14 -3.65
C PRO A 92 -17.57 -17.85 -2.97
N ILE A 93 -17.38 -18.38 -1.76
CA ILE A 93 -16.07 -18.34 -1.05
C ILE A 93 -15.08 -19.22 -1.82
N THR A 94 -14.33 -18.60 -2.74
CA THR A 94 -13.39 -19.25 -3.64
C THR A 94 -12.36 -18.23 -4.13
N GLU A 95 -11.52 -17.70 -3.26
CA GLU A 95 -10.64 -16.57 -3.56
C GLU A 95 -9.76 -16.82 -4.78
N GLN A 96 -9.23 -18.03 -4.96
CA GLN A 96 -8.51 -18.42 -6.17
C GLN A 96 -9.40 -18.34 -7.41
N GLY A 97 -10.65 -18.77 -7.28
CA GLY A 97 -11.59 -18.82 -8.40
C GLY A 97 -12.01 -17.44 -8.87
N PHE A 98 -12.52 -16.59 -7.95
CA PHE A 98 -13.00 -15.28 -8.37
C PHE A 98 -11.84 -14.30 -8.69
N ALA A 99 -10.67 -14.41 -8.04
CA ALA A 99 -9.50 -13.65 -8.44
C ALA A 99 -9.04 -14.03 -9.85
N GLY A 100 -9.03 -15.34 -10.18
CA GLY A 100 -8.74 -15.82 -11.53
C GLY A 100 -9.74 -15.35 -12.58
N LEU A 101 -11.04 -15.32 -12.25
CA LEU A 101 -12.07 -14.73 -13.11
C LEU A 101 -11.82 -13.24 -13.36
N GLY A 102 -11.48 -12.49 -12.31
CA GLY A 102 -11.11 -11.09 -12.43
C GLY A 102 -9.89 -10.86 -13.31
N VAL A 103 -8.83 -11.65 -13.13
CA VAL A 103 -7.63 -11.61 -14.00
C VAL A 103 -7.99 -11.88 -15.46
N GLY A 104 -8.78 -12.93 -15.72
CA GLY A 104 -9.25 -13.24 -17.07
C GLY A 104 -10.11 -12.12 -17.68
N ALA A 105 -10.97 -11.48 -16.90
CA ALA A 105 -11.76 -10.32 -17.31
C ALA A 105 -10.87 -9.11 -17.65
N ALA A 106 -9.83 -8.86 -16.86
CA ALA A 106 -8.86 -7.80 -17.13
C ALA A 106 -8.06 -8.04 -18.41
N PHE A 107 -7.71 -9.29 -18.74
CA PHE A 107 -7.13 -9.63 -20.04
C PHE A 107 -8.08 -9.38 -21.22
N GLY A 108 -9.39 -9.37 -20.97
CA GLY A 108 -10.45 -9.05 -21.93
C GLY A 108 -10.83 -7.55 -21.97
N ASP A 109 -9.97 -6.65 -21.49
CA ASP A 109 -10.17 -5.18 -21.47
C ASP A 109 -11.25 -4.68 -20.48
N LEU A 110 -11.67 -5.49 -19.50
CA LEU A 110 -12.47 -5.03 -18.39
C LEU A 110 -11.57 -4.50 -17.26
N ARG A 111 -12.15 -3.75 -16.31
CA ARG A 111 -11.46 -3.17 -15.17
C ARG A 111 -12.06 -3.67 -13.85
N PRO A 112 -11.73 -4.89 -13.44
CA PRO A 112 -12.28 -5.48 -12.22
C PRO A 112 -11.66 -4.85 -10.96
N VAL A 113 -12.54 -4.59 -9.99
CA VAL A 113 -12.18 -4.34 -8.59
C VAL A 113 -12.57 -5.59 -7.81
N ILE A 114 -11.57 -6.35 -7.41
CA ILE A 114 -11.76 -7.61 -6.67
C ILE A 114 -11.61 -7.32 -5.18
N GLU A 115 -12.70 -7.57 -4.42
CA GLU A 115 -12.69 -7.46 -2.97
C GLU A 115 -12.38 -8.81 -2.34
N PHE A 116 -11.34 -8.87 -1.53
CA PHE A 116 -11.15 -9.90 -0.53
C PHE A 116 -11.76 -9.44 0.79
N MET A 117 -12.52 -10.29 1.47
CA MET A 117 -13.08 -9.98 2.78
C MET A 117 -11.97 -9.59 3.77
N THR A 118 -10.80 -10.20 3.64
CA THR A 118 -9.53 -9.78 4.23
C THR A 118 -8.36 -10.29 3.39
N PHE A 119 -7.27 -9.54 3.32
CA PHE A 119 -6.03 -9.99 2.65
C PHE A 119 -5.44 -11.26 3.26
N ASN A 120 -5.82 -11.61 4.49
CA ASN A 120 -5.44 -12.89 5.06
C ASN A 120 -5.93 -14.08 4.20
N PHE A 121 -7.07 -13.96 3.55
CA PHE A 121 -7.62 -14.99 2.65
C PHE A 121 -7.18 -14.83 1.20
N ALA A 122 -6.68 -13.65 0.82
CA ALA A 122 -6.05 -13.45 -0.49
C ALA A 122 -4.85 -14.39 -0.73
N MET A 123 -4.28 -14.97 0.33
CA MET A 123 -3.26 -16.02 0.22
C MET A 123 -3.72 -17.21 -0.63
N GLN A 124 -5.00 -17.54 -0.65
CA GLN A 124 -5.55 -18.62 -1.47
C GLN A 124 -5.52 -18.24 -2.97
N ALA A 125 -5.52 -16.95 -3.29
CA ALA A 125 -5.44 -16.43 -4.65
C ALA A 125 -4.04 -15.97 -5.06
N ILE A 126 -3.02 -16.21 -4.27
CA ILE A 126 -1.68 -15.64 -4.47
C ILE A 126 -1.09 -16.00 -5.84
N ASP A 127 -1.37 -17.19 -6.37
CA ASP A 127 -0.95 -17.60 -7.70
C ASP A 127 -1.57 -16.72 -8.79
N GLN A 128 -2.87 -16.43 -8.70
CA GLN A 128 -3.56 -15.56 -9.65
C GLN A 128 -3.02 -14.13 -9.62
N ILE A 129 -2.67 -13.64 -8.44
CA ILE A 129 -2.11 -12.29 -8.26
C ILE A 129 -0.66 -12.24 -8.80
N ILE A 130 0.19 -13.16 -8.36
CA ILE A 130 1.64 -13.08 -8.61
C ILE A 130 2.04 -13.66 -9.95
N ASN A 131 1.52 -14.84 -10.34
CA ASN A 131 1.88 -15.48 -11.60
C ASN A 131 1.01 -15.00 -12.76
N SER A 132 -0.29 -14.89 -12.58
CA SER A 132 -1.18 -14.48 -13.67
C SER A 132 -1.21 -12.95 -13.85
N ALA A 133 -1.65 -12.17 -12.88
CA ALA A 133 -1.78 -10.72 -13.04
C ALA A 133 -0.43 -10.02 -13.21
N ALA A 134 0.53 -10.25 -12.29
CA ALA A 134 1.77 -9.50 -12.27
C ALA A 134 2.75 -9.85 -13.40
N LYS A 135 2.68 -11.05 -13.98
CA LYS A 135 3.71 -11.54 -14.93
C LYS A 135 3.26 -11.56 -16.39
N THR A 136 1.96 -11.55 -16.67
CA THR A 136 1.46 -11.77 -18.03
C THR A 136 1.86 -10.65 -18.99
N LEU A 137 1.90 -9.39 -18.57
CA LEU A 137 2.37 -8.28 -19.41
C LEU A 137 3.80 -8.54 -19.90
N TYR A 138 4.72 -8.94 -19.01
CA TYR A 138 6.09 -9.31 -19.35
C TYR A 138 6.15 -10.54 -20.26
N MET A 139 5.44 -11.61 -19.90
CA MET A 139 5.44 -12.88 -20.64
C MET A 139 4.84 -12.77 -22.03
N SER A 140 3.89 -11.85 -22.23
CA SER A 140 3.29 -11.57 -23.55
C SER A 140 4.09 -10.56 -24.39
N GLY A 141 5.26 -10.13 -23.94
CA GLY A 141 6.04 -9.10 -24.64
C GLY A 141 5.34 -7.75 -24.69
N GLY A 142 4.58 -7.39 -23.66
CA GLY A 142 3.86 -6.12 -23.55
C GLY A 142 2.48 -6.09 -24.25
N GLN A 143 1.99 -7.23 -24.75
CA GLN A 143 0.75 -7.27 -25.53
C GLN A 143 -0.51 -7.43 -24.68
N MET A 144 -0.42 -8.04 -23.50
CA MET A 144 -1.56 -8.35 -22.63
C MET A 144 -1.39 -7.68 -21.26
N GLY A 145 -2.06 -6.55 -21.07
CA GLY A 145 -2.14 -5.85 -19.80
C GLY A 145 -3.11 -6.51 -18.82
N CYS A 146 -3.07 -6.08 -17.56
CA CYS A 146 -3.98 -6.56 -16.51
C CYS A 146 -4.41 -5.39 -15.61
N PRO A 147 -5.34 -4.53 -16.06
CA PRO A 147 -5.84 -3.40 -15.30
C PRO A 147 -6.85 -3.86 -14.23
N ILE A 148 -6.34 -4.36 -13.11
CA ILE A 148 -7.11 -4.94 -12.02
C ILE A 148 -6.71 -4.34 -10.68
N VAL A 149 -7.69 -4.14 -9.80
CA VAL A 149 -7.45 -3.79 -8.40
C VAL A 149 -7.84 -4.96 -7.52
N PHE A 150 -6.94 -5.38 -6.65
CA PHE A 150 -7.20 -6.28 -5.54
C PHE A 150 -7.25 -5.46 -4.26
N ARG A 151 -8.40 -5.39 -3.60
CA ARG A 151 -8.60 -4.57 -2.40
C ARG A 151 -9.18 -5.35 -1.23
N GLY A 152 -8.98 -4.84 -0.05
CA GLY A 152 -9.57 -5.36 1.19
C GLY A 152 -8.75 -5.01 2.42
N PRO A 153 -9.26 -5.31 3.63
CA PRO A 153 -8.55 -5.04 4.87
C PRO A 153 -7.28 -5.85 5.00
N ASN A 154 -6.24 -5.20 5.53
CA ASN A 154 -4.91 -5.73 5.77
C ASN A 154 -4.42 -5.27 7.13
N GLY A 155 -3.56 -6.04 7.78
CA GLY A 155 -3.08 -5.75 9.11
C GLY A 155 -4.01 -6.28 10.21
N ALA A 156 -3.80 -5.82 11.44
CA ALA A 156 -4.59 -6.27 12.58
C ALA A 156 -5.98 -5.64 12.59
N ALA A 157 -6.98 -6.50 12.76
CA ALA A 157 -8.31 -6.10 13.17
C ALA A 157 -8.43 -6.14 14.70
N SER A 158 -9.63 -6.18 15.26
CA SER A 158 -9.81 -6.21 16.71
C SER A 158 -10.14 -7.62 17.19
N ARG A 159 -9.21 -8.24 17.88
CA ARG A 159 -9.38 -9.56 18.56
C ARG A 159 -9.81 -10.70 17.64
N VAL A 160 -9.18 -10.81 16.49
CA VAL A 160 -9.44 -11.88 15.50
C VAL A 160 -8.30 -12.88 15.36
N ALA A 161 -7.24 -12.72 16.16
CA ALA A 161 -6.09 -13.63 16.28
C ALA A 161 -5.23 -13.78 15.02
N ALA A 162 -4.43 -14.84 14.98
CA ALA A 162 -3.26 -14.98 14.10
C ALA A 162 -3.59 -14.97 12.60
N GLN A 163 -4.63 -15.69 12.18
CA GLN A 163 -4.96 -15.83 10.76
C GLN A 163 -5.68 -14.61 10.16
N HIS A 164 -6.12 -13.66 10.98
CA HIS A 164 -6.90 -12.49 10.54
C HIS A 164 -6.21 -11.16 10.86
N SER A 165 -4.92 -11.18 11.20
CA SER A 165 -4.22 -9.98 11.70
C SER A 165 -2.83 -9.82 11.09
N GLN A 166 -2.64 -10.23 9.83
CA GLN A 166 -1.35 -10.20 9.18
C GLN A 166 -1.25 -9.00 8.23
N CYS A 167 -0.05 -8.41 8.10
CA CYS A 167 0.25 -7.37 7.15
C CYS A 167 1.01 -7.95 5.95
N TYR A 168 0.44 -7.81 4.76
CA TYR A 168 0.99 -8.36 3.51
C TYR A 168 1.73 -7.32 2.66
N ALA A 169 1.97 -6.12 3.18
CA ALA A 169 2.61 -5.04 2.42
C ALA A 169 3.95 -5.47 1.82
N SER A 170 4.84 -6.07 2.61
CA SER A 170 6.15 -6.55 2.13
C SER A 170 6.05 -7.74 1.18
N TRP A 171 5.07 -8.63 1.35
CA TRP A 171 4.88 -9.79 0.48
C TRP A 171 4.58 -9.38 -0.96
N TYR A 172 3.59 -8.51 -1.15
CA TYR A 172 3.21 -8.06 -2.48
C TYR A 172 4.19 -7.03 -3.05
N ALA A 173 4.78 -6.18 -2.20
CA ALA A 173 5.81 -5.24 -2.64
C ALA A 173 7.08 -5.93 -3.17
N HIS A 174 7.37 -7.15 -2.75
CA HIS A 174 8.47 -7.94 -3.28
C HIS A 174 8.26 -8.41 -4.74
N CYS A 175 7.02 -8.40 -5.24
CA CYS A 175 6.67 -8.98 -6.54
C CYS A 175 6.78 -7.96 -7.68
N PRO A 176 7.75 -8.09 -8.63
CA PRO A 176 7.78 -7.26 -9.84
C PRO A 176 6.48 -7.42 -10.65
N GLY A 177 5.95 -6.29 -11.13
CA GLY A 177 4.71 -6.23 -11.89
C GLY A 177 3.48 -5.83 -11.07
N LEU A 178 3.57 -5.76 -9.73
CA LEU A 178 2.53 -5.22 -8.86
C LEU A 178 2.85 -3.79 -8.44
N LYS A 179 1.81 -2.95 -8.32
CA LYS A 179 1.81 -1.75 -7.49
C LYS A 179 1.15 -2.08 -6.16
N VAL A 180 1.63 -1.48 -5.06
CA VAL A 180 1.11 -1.74 -3.71
C VAL A 180 0.84 -0.42 -3.01
N VAL A 181 -0.40 -0.19 -2.62
CA VAL A 181 -0.91 1.05 -2.05
C VAL A 181 -1.52 0.77 -0.69
N SER A 182 -1.33 1.65 0.27
CA SER A 182 -1.85 1.48 1.64
C SER A 182 -2.18 2.86 2.27
N PRO A 183 -3.37 3.41 1.99
CA PRO A 183 -3.76 4.75 2.43
C PRO A 183 -4.01 4.83 3.93
N TRP A 184 -3.91 6.06 4.47
CA TRP A 184 -4.31 6.39 5.83
C TRP A 184 -5.59 7.25 5.87
N SER A 185 -5.63 8.39 5.20
CA SER A 185 -6.78 9.30 5.24
C SER A 185 -7.91 8.88 4.29
N ALA A 186 -9.13 9.37 4.53
CA ALA A 186 -10.25 9.16 3.61
C ALA A 186 -10.00 9.85 2.25
N ALA A 187 -9.35 11.02 2.24
CA ALA A 187 -8.99 11.72 1.01
C ALA A 187 -8.00 10.90 0.17
N ASP A 188 -6.99 10.30 0.81
CA ASP A 188 -6.05 9.42 0.14
C ASP A 188 -6.70 8.11 -0.28
N ALA A 189 -7.56 7.52 0.55
CA ALA A 189 -8.31 6.31 0.21
C ALA A 189 -9.15 6.52 -1.07
N LYS A 190 -9.87 7.65 -1.17
CA LYS A 190 -10.64 8.03 -2.36
C LYS A 190 -9.73 8.22 -3.57
N GLY A 191 -8.77 9.12 -3.45
CA GLY A 191 -7.93 9.54 -4.57
C GLY A 191 -7.01 8.44 -5.10
N LEU A 192 -6.41 7.64 -4.21
CA LEU A 192 -5.55 6.51 -4.58
C LEU A 192 -6.35 5.35 -5.17
N LEU A 193 -7.58 5.07 -4.69
CA LEU A 193 -8.39 4.00 -5.27
C LEU A 193 -8.84 4.35 -6.68
N LYS A 194 -9.20 5.60 -6.96
CA LYS A 194 -9.47 6.08 -8.31
C LYS A 194 -8.23 5.95 -9.21
N ALA A 195 -7.06 6.36 -8.71
CA ALA A 195 -5.79 6.16 -9.43
C ALA A 195 -5.52 4.68 -9.73
N ALA A 196 -5.78 3.79 -8.76
CA ALA A 196 -5.60 2.35 -8.90
C ALA A 196 -6.54 1.75 -9.96
N ILE A 197 -7.82 2.15 -9.98
CA ILE A 197 -8.80 1.68 -11.00
C ILE A 197 -8.41 2.16 -12.40
N ARG A 198 -7.83 3.36 -12.51
CA ARG A 198 -7.36 3.93 -13.79
C ARG A 198 -6.01 3.37 -14.25
N ASP A 199 -5.25 2.72 -13.39
CA ASP A 199 -3.93 2.18 -13.71
C ASP A 199 -4.04 1.01 -14.70
N PRO A 200 -3.16 0.93 -15.72
CA PRO A 200 -3.15 -0.19 -16.65
C PRO A 200 -2.52 -1.47 -16.10
N ASN A 201 -1.94 -1.41 -14.89
CA ASN A 201 -1.25 -2.53 -14.25
C ASN A 201 -2.01 -3.02 -13.01
N PRO A 202 -1.75 -4.24 -12.52
CA PRO A 202 -2.39 -4.72 -11.32
C PRO A 202 -1.94 -3.96 -10.07
N VAL A 203 -2.92 -3.53 -9.27
CA VAL A 203 -2.71 -2.79 -8.03
C VAL A 203 -3.25 -3.59 -6.85
N ILE A 204 -2.41 -3.76 -5.85
CA ILE A 204 -2.78 -4.26 -4.52
C ILE A 204 -3.10 -3.06 -3.64
N PHE A 205 -4.35 -2.97 -3.18
CA PHE A 205 -4.86 -1.85 -2.41
C PHE A 205 -5.18 -2.31 -0.98
N LEU A 206 -4.25 -2.06 -0.07
CA LEU A 206 -4.27 -2.56 1.31
C LEU A 206 -4.98 -1.56 2.22
N GLU A 207 -6.18 -1.89 2.62
CA GLU A 207 -7.00 -1.10 3.55
C GLU A 207 -6.76 -1.52 5.00
N ASN A 208 -7.38 -0.84 5.95
CA ASN A 208 -7.32 -1.25 7.35
C ASN A 208 -8.74 -1.23 7.96
N GLU A 209 -9.17 -2.36 8.51
CA GLU A 209 -10.52 -2.54 9.05
C GLU A 209 -10.85 -1.55 10.17
N VAL A 210 -9.89 -1.29 11.06
CA VAL A 210 -10.09 -0.40 12.22
C VAL A 210 -10.31 1.05 11.77
N MET A 211 -9.83 1.40 10.58
CA MET A 211 -9.94 2.76 10.04
C MET A 211 -11.25 3.01 9.29
N TYR A 212 -12.01 2.01 8.90
CA TYR A 212 -13.21 2.20 8.06
C TYR A 212 -14.24 3.16 8.64
N GLY A 213 -14.34 3.27 9.96
CA GLY A 213 -15.24 4.21 10.64
C GLY A 213 -14.61 5.55 11.02
N GLN A 214 -13.33 5.78 10.72
CA GLN A 214 -12.68 7.06 11.00
C GLN A 214 -13.03 8.07 9.92
N SER A 215 -13.34 9.32 10.35
CA SER A 215 -13.69 10.42 9.47
C SER A 215 -12.53 11.36 9.24
N PHE A 216 -12.44 11.89 8.02
CA PHE A 216 -11.46 12.86 7.57
C PHE A 216 -12.11 13.87 6.62
N GLU A 217 -11.52 15.03 6.50
CA GLU A 217 -11.88 15.99 5.45
C GLU A 217 -11.45 15.43 4.07
N VAL A 218 -12.39 15.42 3.12
CA VAL A 218 -12.20 14.96 1.75
C VAL A 218 -12.64 16.07 0.80
N PRO A 219 -11.87 16.41 -0.25
CA PRO A 219 -12.31 17.37 -1.25
C PRO A 219 -13.62 16.95 -1.93
N ASP A 220 -14.57 17.91 -2.03
CA ASP A 220 -15.82 17.75 -2.78
C ASP A 220 -15.54 17.93 -4.28
N ASP A 221 -14.79 16.97 -4.83
CA ASP A 221 -14.29 17.01 -6.20
C ASP A 221 -14.31 15.59 -6.79
N ASP A 222 -15.11 15.40 -7.84
CA ASP A 222 -15.21 14.12 -8.56
C ASP A 222 -13.94 13.80 -9.35
N ASP A 223 -13.08 14.79 -9.60
CA ASP A 223 -11.77 14.60 -10.25
C ASP A 223 -10.61 14.45 -9.25
N TRP A 224 -10.91 14.39 -7.94
CA TRP A 224 -9.89 14.15 -6.92
C TRP A 224 -9.19 12.79 -7.12
N VAL A 225 -7.94 12.85 -7.56
CA VAL A 225 -7.09 11.68 -7.82
C VAL A 225 -5.71 11.91 -7.22
N VAL A 226 -5.26 11.02 -6.37
CA VAL A 226 -3.91 11.05 -5.76
C VAL A 226 -2.98 10.15 -6.56
N PRO A 227 -1.84 10.64 -7.04
CA PRO A 227 -0.93 9.83 -7.85
C PRO A 227 -0.25 8.72 -7.03
N ILE A 228 -0.23 7.51 -7.59
CA ILE A 228 0.52 6.38 -7.01
C ILE A 228 2.02 6.66 -7.13
N GLY A 229 2.78 6.40 -6.06
CA GLY A 229 4.23 6.62 -6.00
C GLY A 229 4.63 7.97 -5.43
N ARG A 230 3.70 8.69 -4.78
CA ARG A 230 3.97 9.93 -4.06
C ARG A 230 3.64 9.78 -2.58
N ALA A 231 4.64 10.02 -1.74
CA ALA A 231 4.46 10.15 -0.30
C ALA A 231 3.94 11.56 0.06
N ASN A 232 3.32 11.68 1.22
CA ASN A 232 2.84 12.95 1.75
C ASN A 232 3.55 13.29 3.07
N ILE A 233 4.11 14.49 3.17
CA ILE A 233 4.59 15.03 4.43
C ILE A 233 3.37 15.57 5.18
N VAL A 234 2.81 14.74 6.07
CA VAL A 234 1.61 15.10 6.84
C VAL A 234 1.91 15.98 8.05
N ARG A 235 3.19 16.09 8.42
CA ARG A 235 3.70 17.01 9.44
C ARG A 235 5.14 17.35 9.12
N GLU A 236 5.44 18.64 9.05
CA GLU A 236 6.81 19.15 8.93
C GLU A 236 7.57 19.01 10.25
N GLY A 237 8.88 18.75 10.16
CA GLY A 237 9.77 18.66 11.31
C GLY A 237 11.23 18.84 10.93
N SER A 238 12.12 18.95 11.94
CA SER A 238 13.54 19.26 11.75
C SER A 238 14.51 18.31 12.46
N ASP A 239 14.06 17.51 13.44
CA ASP A 239 14.97 16.77 14.30
C ASP A 239 15.01 15.27 14.00
N ILE A 240 13.93 14.71 13.48
CA ILE A 240 13.80 13.30 13.14
C ILE A 240 12.71 13.08 12.07
N THR A 241 12.96 12.19 11.13
CA THR A 241 11.97 11.70 10.14
C THR A 241 11.32 10.44 10.68
N ILE A 242 9.98 10.36 10.60
CA ILE A 242 9.19 9.17 10.90
C ILE A 242 8.40 8.81 9.64
N THR A 243 8.71 7.67 9.02
CA THR A 243 7.92 7.13 7.92
C THR A 243 6.88 6.15 8.43
N ALA A 244 5.67 6.22 7.91
CA ALA A 244 4.57 5.32 8.26
C ALA A 244 3.63 5.12 7.08
N PHE A 245 2.74 4.14 7.17
CA PHE A 245 1.64 3.92 6.24
C PHE A 245 0.43 3.32 6.97
N SER A 246 -0.74 3.44 6.37
CA SER A 246 -2.00 2.94 6.96
C SER A 246 -2.19 3.48 8.39
N ILE A 247 -2.74 2.70 9.30
CA ILE A 247 -3.04 3.11 10.69
C ILE A 247 -1.83 3.67 11.46
N MET A 248 -0.61 3.28 11.07
CA MET A 248 0.60 3.76 11.74
C MET A 248 0.87 5.25 11.53
N VAL A 249 0.31 5.86 10.48
CA VAL A 249 0.42 7.32 10.26
C VAL A 249 -0.25 8.10 11.40
N GLY A 250 -1.47 7.71 11.78
CA GLY A 250 -2.16 8.34 12.91
C GLY A 250 -1.39 8.18 14.22
N ARG A 251 -0.80 7.01 14.47
CA ARG A 251 0.06 6.78 15.65
C ARG A 251 1.35 7.61 15.61
N ALA A 252 1.93 7.78 14.42
CA ALA A 252 3.12 8.61 14.24
C ALA A 252 2.82 10.09 14.48
N LEU A 253 1.65 10.58 14.05
CA LEU A 253 1.21 11.95 14.32
C LEU A 253 0.99 12.20 15.82
N GLU A 254 0.31 11.29 16.53
CA GLU A 254 0.15 11.36 17.99
C GLU A 254 1.50 11.33 18.70
N ALA A 255 2.43 10.47 18.25
CA ALA A 255 3.78 10.44 18.79
C ALA A 255 4.52 11.76 18.55
N ALA A 256 4.38 12.36 17.37
CA ALA A 256 4.99 13.64 17.02
C ALA A 256 4.46 14.81 17.88
N ASP A 257 3.16 14.80 18.27
CA ASP A 257 2.61 15.77 19.21
C ASP A 257 3.27 15.65 20.59
N ARG A 258 3.40 14.43 21.10
CA ARG A 258 4.05 14.16 22.39
C ARG A 258 5.55 14.44 22.38
N LEU A 259 6.23 14.28 21.25
CA LEU A 259 7.64 14.63 21.05
C LEU A 259 7.81 16.16 21.05
N ALA A 260 6.89 16.90 20.44
CA ALA A 260 6.92 18.36 20.43
C ALA A 260 6.82 18.96 21.85
N GLU A 261 6.06 18.33 22.76
CA GLU A 261 6.00 18.70 24.19
C GLU A 261 7.36 18.54 24.89
N GLN A 262 8.26 17.72 24.33
CA GLN A 262 9.61 17.47 24.82
C GLN A 262 10.68 18.21 24.02
N GLY A 263 10.27 19.11 23.11
CA GLY A 263 11.18 19.92 22.29
C GLY A 263 11.79 19.19 21.11
N ILE A 264 11.23 18.06 20.66
CA ILE A 264 11.66 17.30 19.48
C ILE A 264 10.67 17.54 18.34
N SER A 265 11.14 18.10 17.22
CA SER A 265 10.37 18.40 16.03
C SER A 265 10.43 17.23 15.05
N ALA A 266 9.44 16.36 15.08
CA ALA A 266 9.36 15.19 14.20
C ALA A 266 8.64 15.52 12.88
N GLU A 267 9.28 15.18 11.75
CA GLU A 267 8.65 15.14 10.43
C GLU A 267 7.97 13.79 10.22
N VAL A 268 6.69 13.79 9.86
CA VAL A 268 5.93 12.56 9.61
C VAL A 268 5.61 12.46 8.13
N ILE A 269 6.02 11.35 7.53
CA ILE A 269 5.78 11.03 6.12
C ILE A 269 4.80 9.86 6.05
N ASP A 270 3.62 10.10 5.47
CA ASP A 270 2.73 9.04 5.00
C ASP A 270 3.25 8.52 3.66
N LEU A 271 3.67 7.26 3.62
CA LEU A 271 4.19 6.63 2.41
C LEU A 271 3.13 6.48 1.33
N ARG A 272 1.84 6.31 1.68
CA ARG A 272 0.71 6.07 0.76
C ARG A 272 0.94 4.88 -0.16
N THR A 273 2.11 4.79 -0.77
CA THR A 273 2.49 3.76 -1.74
C THR A 273 3.74 3.02 -1.24
N ILE A 274 3.62 1.70 -1.16
CA ILE A 274 4.73 0.82 -0.78
C ILE A 274 5.57 0.46 -2.02
N ARG A 275 4.90 0.30 -3.17
CA ARG A 275 5.56 0.08 -4.47
C ARG A 275 4.76 0.75 -5.60
N PRO A 276 5.38 1.68 -6.36
CA PRO A 276 6.74 2.22 -6.17
C PRO A 276 6.86 3.06 -4.90
N LEU A 277 8.01 3.00 -4.25
CA LEU A 277 8.30 3.80 -3.05
C LEU A 277 8.81 5.19 -3.46
N ASP A 278 8.29 6.25 -2.84
CA ASP A 278 8.81 7.61 -3.00
C ASP A 278 10.08 7.82 -2.16
N THR A 279 11.15 7.19 -2.61
CA THR A 279 12.44 7.26 -1.92
C THR A 279 13.01 8.67 -1.87
N ASP A 280 12.73 9.48 -2.90
CA ASP A 280 13.29 10.84 -3.00
C ASP A 280 12.73 11.74 -1.89
N THR A 281 11.44 11.68 -1.61
CA THR A 281 10.83 12.39 -0.48
C THR A 281 11.46 11.96 0.86
N ILE A 282 11.63 10.65 1.09
CA ILE A 282 12.26 10.13 2.31
C ILE A 282 13.71 10.63 2.45
N VAL A 283 14.49 10.55 1.38
CA VAL A 283 15.89 10.98 1.35
C VAL A 283 16.02 12.48 1.62
N GLN A 284 15.16 13.32 1.04
CA GLN A 284 15.18 14.76 1.30
C GLN A 284 14.84 15.09 2.77
N SER A 285 13.87 14.39 3.33
CA SER A 285 13.54 14.50 4.75
C SER A 285 14.72 14.11 5.65
N VAL A 286 15.34 12.95 5.39
CA VAL A 286 16.52 12.49 6.15
C VAL A 286 17.69 13.47 6.03
N LYS A 287 17.91 14.07 4.87
CA LYS A 287 18.94 15.12 4.71
C LYS A 287 18.67 16.38 5.55
N LYS A 288 17.41 16.65 5.83
CA LYS A 288 16.99 17.76 6.71
C LYS A 288 17.11 17.41 8.19
N THR A 289 16.70 16.20 8.57
CA THR A 289 16.52 15.80 9.98
C THR A 289 17.67 14.97 10.55
N SER A 290 18.52 14.38 9.70
CA SER A 290 19.65 13.51 10.02
C SER A 290 19.32 12.23 10.79
N ARG A 291 18.03 11.89 10.98
CA ARG A 291 17.55 10.72 11.72
C ARG A 291 16.33 10.13 11.10
N LEU A 292 16.19 8.80 11.17
CA LEU A 292 15.06 8.08 10.58
C LEU A 292 14.54 6.99 11.51
N ILE A 293 13.21 6.98 11.68
CA ILE A 293 12.44 5.84 12.20
C ILE A 293 11.46 5.39 11.13
N THR A 294 11.37 4.10 10.91
CA THR A 294 10.31 3.51 10.09
C THR A 294 9.27 2.82 10.98
N CYS A 295 7.99 3.10 10.74
CA CYS A 295 6.88 2.57 11.52
C CYS A 295 5.96 1.72 10.64
N GLU A 296 5.78 0.46 11.00
CA GLU A 296 4.86 -0.45 10.32
C GLU A 296 4.18 -1.40 11.31
N GLU A 297 2.97 -1.85 10.99
CA GLU A 297 2.24 -2.81 11.81
C GLU A 297 2.76 -4.25 11.61
N GLY A 298 3.41 -4.50 10.49
CA GLY A 298 3.99 -5.78 10.10
C GLY A 298 5.13 -6.25 11.01
N PHE A 299 5.60 -7.45 10.74
CA PHE A 299 6.71 -8.07 11.47
C PHE A 299 8.06 -7.43 11.10
N PRO A 300 9.05 -7.45 12.02
CA PRO A 300 10.35 -6.80 11.78
C PRO A 300 11.18 -7.48 10.69
N PHE A 301 11.05 -8.81 10.53
CA PHE A 301 11.84 -9.56 9.58
C PHE A 301 11.30 -9.36 8.16
N ALA A 302 12.17 -8.89 7.26
CA ALA A 302 11.83 -8.58 5.86
C ALA A 302 10.64 -7.61 5.71
N GLY A 303 10.40 -6.73 6.71
CA GLY A 303 9.40 -5.67 6.64
C GLY A 303 9.80 -4.54 5.69
N VAL A 304 8.83 -3.68 5.36
CA VAL A 304 9.00 -2.50 4.48
C VAL A 304 10.08 -1.56 5.00
N GLY A 305 10.16 -1.38 6.32
CA GLY A 305 11.18 -0.55 6.95
C GLY A 305 12.62 -1.02 6.68
N SER A 306 12.84 -2.29 6.41
CA SER A 306 14.16 -2.82 6.05
C SER A 306 14.59 -2.36 4.65
N GLU A 307 13.66 -2.31 3.70
CA GLU A 307 13.89 -1.77 2.35
C GLU A 307 14.16 -0.25 2.41
N ILE A 308 13.33 0.50 3.15
CA ILE A 308 13.52 1.94 3.35
C ILE A 308 14.90 2.21 3.94
N ALA A 309 15.29 1.48 4.98
CA ALA A 309 16.59 1.62 5.62
C ALA A 309 17.74 1.41 4.63
N MET A 310 17.65 0.36 3.77
CA MET A 310 18.69 0.09 2.78
C MET A 310 18.78 1.18 1.72
N GLN A 311 17.65 1.66 1.20
CA GLN A 311 17.63 2.75 0.22
C GLN A 311 18.17 4.07 0.78
N VAL A 312 17.91 4.38 2.05
CA VAL A 312 18.49 5.55 2.72
C VAL A 312 19.99 5.37 2.96
N MET A 313 20.44 4.17 3.34
CA MET A 313 21.87 3.85 3.45
C MET A 313 22.61 4.06 2.12
N GLU A 314 22.01 3.68 1.00
CA GLU A 314 22.62 3.84 -0.33
C GLU A 314 22.67 5.31 -0.78
N LYS A 315 21.68 6.14 -0.41
CA LYS A 315 21.47 7.47 -0.99
C LYS A 315 21.77 8.64 -0.03
N ALA A 316 21.79 8.38 1.28
CA ALA A 316 21.88 9.42 2.30
C ALA A 316 22.70 9.00 3.57
N PHE A 317 23.56 7.99 3.46
CA PHE A 317 24.37 7.53 4.61
C PHE A 317 25.13 8.65 5.30
N ASP A 318 25.79 9.53 4.54
CA ASP A 318 26.62 10.62 5.09
C ASP A 318 25.80 11.71 5.84
N TRP A 319 24.48 11.61 5.81
CA TRP A 319 23.56 12.55 6.49
C TRP A 319 23.02 11.98 7.80
N LEU A 320 23.30 10.71 8.13
CA LEU A 320 22.74 10.06 9.31
C LEU A 320 23.60 10.32 10.54
N ASP A 321 23.00 10.90 11.58
CA ASP A 321 23.60 11.12 12.89
C ASP A 321 23.35 9.96 13.87
N ALA A 322 22.44 9.05 13.51
CA ALA A 322 22.08 7.89 14.33
C ALA A 322 21.77 6.68 13.43
N PRO A 323 21.86 5.44 13.93
CA PRO A 323 21.35 4.27 13.26
C PRO A 323 19.86 4.41 12.96
N ILE A 324 19.43 3.93 11.78
CA ILE A 324 18.00 3.88 11.43
C ILE A 324 17.30 2.91 12.38
N ALA A 325 16.24 3.38 13.04
CA ALA A 325 15.44 2.57 13.95
C ALA A 325 14.13 2.12 13.30
N ARG A 326 13.57 1.02 13.80
CA ARG A 326 12.31 0.47 13.32
C ARG A 326 11.34 0.25 14.48
N VAL A 327 10.11 0.70 14.34
CA VAL A 327 9.00 0.41 15.24
C VAL A 327 8.03 -0.49 14.48
N THR A 328 7.90 -1.74 14.92
CA THR A 328 7.18 -2.81 14.20
C THR A 328 6.29 -3.61 15.15
N GLY A 329 5.41 -4.43 14.62
CA GLY A 329 4.80 -5.52 15.37
C GLY A 329 5.86 -6.43 15.99
N LYS A 330 5.50 -7.13 17.06
CA LYS A 330 6.39 -8.17 17.63
C LYS A 330 6.43 -9.37 16.71
N ASP A 331 7.58 -10.05 16.65
CA ASP A 331 7.79 -11.24 15.80
C ASP A 331 7.12 -12.48 16.41
N VAL A 332 5.82 -12.41 16.53
CA VAL A 332 4.94 -13.47 17.05
C VAL A 332 3.61 -13.48 16.30
N PRO A 333 2.97 -14.63 16.11
CA PRO A 333 1.58 -14.68 15.63
C PRO A 333 0.67 -13.86 16.55
N MET A 334 -0.30 -13.12 15.96
CA MET A 334 -1.17 -12.24 16.74
C MET A 334 -1.97 -13.01 17.80
N PRO A 335 -1.85 -12.64 19.07
CA PRO A 335 -2.64 -13.26 20.14
C PRO A 335 -4.12 -12.90 20.06
N TYR A 336 -4.99 -13.77 20.57
CA TYR A 336 -6.43 -13.52 20.66
C TYR A 336 -6.79 -12.58 21.83
N ALA A 337 -6.10 -12.72 22.98
CA ALA A 337 -6.41 -11.94 24.18
C ALA A 337 -6.06 -10.45 23.96
N ALA A 338 -6.99 -9.54 24.25
CA ALA A 338 -6.88 -8.11 23.98
C ALA A 338 -5.63 -7.44 24.58
N ASN A 339 -5.23 -7.86 25.79
CA ASN A 339 -4.02 -7.34 26.43
C ASN A 339 -2.74 -7.80 25.73
N LEU A 340 -2.71 -9.03 25.21
CA LEU A 340 -1.58 -9.57 24.48
C LEU A 340 -1.54 -9.01 23.04
N GLU A 341 -2.70 -8.84 22.38
CA GLU A 341 -2.80 -8.17 21.09
C GLU A 341 -2.20 -6.76 21.17
N LYS A 342 -2.58 -5.98 22.21
CA LYS A 342 -2.01 -4.65 22.43
C LYS A 342 -0.48 -4.66 22.60
N LEU A 343 0.07 -5.68 23.27
CA LEU A 343 1.52 -5.84 23.45
C LEU A 343 2.25 -6.29 22.18
N ALA A 344 1.54 -7.00 21.29
CA ALA A 344 2.10 -7.46 20.02
C ALA A 344 2.12 -6.35 18.93
N LEU A 345 1.21 -5.38 19.02
CA LEU A 345 1.14 -4.26 18.07
C LEU A 345 2.00 -3.08 18.52
N PRO A 346 2.65 -2.35 17.59
CA PRO A 346 3.41 -1.16 17.91
C PRO A 346 2.48 -0.07 18.45
N GLN A 347 2.90 0.59 19.53
CA GLN A 347 2.13 1.63 20.20
C GLN A 347 2.78 3.00 20.02
N VAL A 348 2.05 4.07 20.31
CA VAL A 348 2.56 5.46 20.31
C VAL A 348 3.77 5.59 21.25
N ASP A 349 3.72 4.95 22.43
CA ASP A 349 4.82 4.94 23.39
C ASP A 349 6.12 4.35 22.81
N ASP A 350 6.01 3.30 21.96
CA ASP A 350 7.17 2.69 21.30
C ASP A 350 7.82 3.69 20.33
N ILE A 351 7.02 4.47 19.58
CA ILE A 351 7.51 5.48 18.64
C ILE A 351 8.20 6.62 19.41
N VAL A 352 7.55 7.14 20.46
CA VAL A 352 8.11 8.22 21.30
C VAL A 352 9.43 7.80 21.93
N ALA A 353 9.48 6.63 22.56
CA ALA A 353 10.70 6.13 23.19
C ALA A 353 11.84 5.94 22.19
N THR A 354 11.53 5.40 21.01
CA THR A 354 12.51 5.18 19.93
C THR A 354 13.03 6.51 19.39
N ALA A 355 12.15 7.51 19.21
CA ALA A 355 12.52 8.84 18.72
C ALA A 355 13.45 9.57 19.72
N ILE A 356 13.11 9.56 21.02
CA ILE A 356 13.97 10.14 22.07
C ILE A 356 15.36 9.49 22.05
N ALA A 357 15.42 8.15 22.05
CA ALA A 357 16.68 7.43 22.01
C ALA A 357 17.51 7.75 20.75
N SER A 358 16.87 7.95 19.59
CA SER A 358 17.54 8.34 18.36
C SER A 358 18.06 9.79 18.40
N CYS A 359 17.37 10.71 19.10
CA CYS A 359 17.77 12.11 19.22
C CYS A 359 18.82 12.33 20.30
N GLU A 360 18.81 11.56 21.40
CA GLU A 360 19.83 11.66 22.46
C GLU A 360 21.19 11.11 22.05
N GLY A 361 21.26 10.40 20.94
CA GLY A 361 22.42 9.67 20.46
C GLY A 361 22.65 8.38 21.23
N PHE A 362 23.31 7.42 20.62
CA PHE A 362 23.83 6.23 21.31
C PHE A 362 24.95 6.66 22.28
N ARG A 363 24.59 7.30 23.37
CA ARG A 363 25.48 7.31 24.56
C ARG A 363 25.44 5.88 25.06
N GLY A 364 26.48 5.13 24.64
CA GLY A 364 26.59 3.72 24.92
C GLY A 364 26.18 3.41 26.35
N ALA A 365 25.34 2.43 26.52
CA ALA A 365 25.24 1.73 27.79
C ALA A 365 26.62 1.15 28.05
N SER A 366 27.41 1.89 28.87
CA SER A 366 28.65 1.42 29.46
C SER A 366 28.36 0.44 30.58
#